data_d67bc12a4a4c7167ee706791cc0f867b
#
_entry.id   d67bc12a4a4c7167ee706791cc0f867b
#
_cell.length_a   1.000
_cell.length_b   1.000
_cell.length_c   1.000
_cell.angle_alpha   90.00
_cell.angle_beta   90.00
_cell.angle_gamma   90.00
#
_symmetry.space_group_name_H-M   'P 1'
#
loop_
_entity.id
_entity.type
_entity.pdbx_description
1 polymer ?
#
loop_
_entity_poly.entity_id
_entity_poly.type
_entity_poly.pdbx_seq_one_letter_code
_entity_poly.pdbx_strand_id
1 'polypeptide(L)'
;MQRTLVVYNIYVARDENSKKAYLLEEDFTNFLTDLSKQSIVDRKKNCAQEHKILYLDSFEHQKEEHILNVRMRSARYASRRNVIDTETMKSRGILKRENDGDEETNHLGLKFIDEENILVLFESNYYGIGFGRIVHYWESF
;
A
#
# COMPACT_ATOMS: atom_id res chain seq x y z
N MET A 1 18.78 -4.37 -3.14
CA MET A 1 17.72 -3.34 -3.06
C MET A 1 17.68 -2.78 -1.64
N GLN A 2 17.77 -1.49 -1.53
CA GLN A 2 17.72 -0.83 -0.22
C GLN A 2 16.27 -0.58 0.18
N ARG A 3 15.87 -1.02 1.36
CA ARG A 3 14.55 -0.75 1.94
C ARG A 3 14.72 0.10 3.19
N THR A 4 13.84 1.05 3.35
CA THR A 4 13.87 1.97 4.49
C THR A 4 12.61 1.77 5.32
N LEU A 5 12.80 1.70 6.64
CA LEU A 5 11.69 1.68 7.60
C LEU A 5 11.42 3.11 8.06
N VAL A 6 10.18 3.54 7.96
CA VAL A 6 9.75 4.87 8.37
C VAL A 6 8.65 4.72 9.42
N VAL A 7 8.72 5.54 10.45
CA VAL A 7 7.75 5.52 11.55
C VAL A 7 6.82 6.73 11.43
N TYR A 8 5.52 6.49 11.48
CA TYR A 8 4.49 7.52 11.43
C TYR A 8 3.57 7.39 12.64
N ASN A 9 2.94 8.51 13.00
CA ASN A 9 1.81 8.54 13.92
C ASN A 9 0.59 9.03 13.13
N ILE A 10 -0.51 8.31 13.21
CA ILE A 10 -1.72 8.62 12.43
C ILE A 10 -2.92 8.92 13.34
N TYR A 11 -3.82 9.73 12.82
CA TYR A 11 -5.11 10.06 13.44
C TYR A 11 -6.15 10.28 12.35
N VAL A 12 -7.43 10.22 12.71
CA VAL A 12 -8.54 10.48 11.80
C VAL A 12 -9.11 11.86 12.08
N ALA A 13 -9.25 12.69 11.04
CA ALA A 13 -10.03 13.92 11.10
C ALA A 13 -11.41 13.69 10.50
N ARG A 14 -12.49 14.10 11.19
CA ARG A 14 -13.86 13.85 10.71
C ARG A 14 -14.35 14.85 9.68
N ASP A 15 -13.99 16.13 9.84
CA ASP A 15 -14.31 17.19 8.87
C ASP A 15 -13.34 18.38 9.02
N GLU A 16 -13.47 19.41 8.16
CA GLU A 16 -12.57 20.57 8.13
C GLU A 16 -12.57 21.41 9.42
N ASN A 17 -13.64 21.34 10.21
CA ASN A 17 -13.80 22.10 11.46
C ASN A 17 -13.69 21.23 12.70
N SER A 18 -13.36 19.96 12.53
CA SER A 18 -13.56 19.01 13.60
C SER A 18 -12.38 18.81 14.51
N LYS A 19 -12.73 18.46 15.71
CA LYS A 19 -11.83 17.84 16.67
C LYS A 19 -11.27 16.56 16.08
N LYS A 20 -10.00 16.24 16.38
CA LYS A 20 -9.39 14.97 16.04
C LYS A 20 -10.30 13.81 16.47
N ALA A 21 -10.64 12.94 15.53
CA ALA A 21 -11.30 11.69 15.84
C ALA A 21 -10.23 10.60 15.96
N TYR A 22 -10.46 9.69 16.88
CA TYR A 22 -9.54 8.56 17.06
C TYR A 22 -9.86 7.45 16.06
N LEU A 23 -8.81 6.84 15.50
CA LEU A 23 -8.95 5.63 14.72
C LEU A 23 -8.87 4.44 15.68
N LEU A 24 -10.00 3.78 15.89
CA LEU A 24 -10.06 2.63 16.78
C LEU A 24 -9.58 1.37 16.05
N GLU A 25 -8.82 0.54 16.76
CA GLU A 25 -8.29 -0.74 16.25
C GLU A 25 -9.41 -1.62 15.67
N GLU A 26 -10.52 -1.76 16.39
CA GLU A 26 -11.65 -2.57 15.94
C GLU A 26 -12.27 -2.03 14.65
N ASP A 27 -12.49 -0.74 14.57
CA ASP A 27 -13.08 -0.10 13.39
C ASP A 27 -12.19 -0.25 12.17
N PHE A 28 -10.89 -0.06 12.34
CA PHE A 28 -9.94 -0.21 11.24
C PHE A 28 -9.80 -1.67 10.80
N THR A 29 -9.79 -2.59 11.74
CA THR A 29 -9.77 -4.02 11.44
C THR A 29 -11.02 -4.44 10.67
N ASN A 30 -12.19 -3.96 11.07
CA ASN A 30 -13.44 -4.21 10.36
C ASN A 30 -13.43 -3.61 8.95
N PHE A 31 -12.89 -2.41 8.80
CA PHE A 31 -12.72 -1.78 7.50
C PHE A 31 -11.84 -2.62 6.57
N LEU A 32 -10.68 -3.08 7.05
CA LEU A 32 -9.81 -3.94 6.25
C LEU A 32 -10.45 -5.29 5.93
N THR A 33 -11.22 -5.84 6.85
CA THR A 33 -11.96 -7.08 6.64
C THR A 33 -12.99 -6.91 5.52
N ASP A 34 -13.77 -5.85 5.55
CA ASP A 34 -14.78 -5.57 4.53
C ASP A 34 -14.14 -5.30 3.17
N LEU A 35 -13.05 -4.55 3.16
CA LEU A 35 -12.29 -4.30 1.93
C LEU A 35 -11.73 -5.59 1.33
N SER A 36 -11.24 -6.50 2.17
CA SER A 36 -10.70 -7.78 1.73
C SER A 36 -11.74 -8.72 1.13
N LYS A 37 -13.03 -8.53 1.45
CA LYS A 37 -14.13 -9.30 0.86
C LYS A 37 -14.44 -8.90 -0.57
N GLN A 38 -14.06 -7.69 -0.97
CA GLN A 38 -14.22 -7.25 -2.36
C GLN A 38 -13.22 -7.98 -3.26
N SER A 39 -13.57 -8.16 -4.53
CA SER A 39 -12.62 -8.70 -5.50
C SER A 39 -11.43 -7.73 -5.67
N ILE A 40 -10.30 -8.26 -6.12
CA ILE A 40 -9.12 -7.40 -6.38
C ILE A 40 -9.46 -6.32 -7.41
N VAL A 41 -10.25 -6.67 -8.43
CA VAL A 41 -10.67 -5.71 -9.46
C VAL A 41 -11.50 -4.57 -8.87
N ASP A 42 -12.35 -4.87 -7.90
CA ASP A 42 -13.22 -3.86 -7.27
C ASP A 42 -12.46 -3.00 -6.26
N ARG A 43 -11.47 -3.55 -5.57
CA ARG A 43 -10.71 -2.83 -4.55
C ARG A 43 -9.42 -2.16 -5.06
N LYS A 44 -9.05 -2.37 -6.31
CA LYS A 44 -7.90 -1.66 -6.89
C LYS A 44 -8.23 -0.21 -7.16
N LYS A 45 -7.24 0.66 -7.03
CA LYS A 45 -7.33 2.08 -7.37
C LYS A 45 -6.17 2.49 -8.27
N ASN A 46 -6.44 3.39 -9.18
CA ASN A 46 -5.43 3.91 -10.09
C ASN A 46 -4.81 5.19 -9.51
N CYS A 47 -3.50 5.19 -9.37
CA CYS A 47 -2.72 6.36 -9.04
C CYS A 47 -2.07 6.88 -10.35
N ALA A 48 -2.85 7.63 -11.12
CA ALA A 48 -2.49 8.00 -12.49
C ALA A 48 -1.21 8.84 -12.57
N GLN A 49 -0.96 9.72 -11.59
CA GLN A 49 0.24 10.56 -11.56
C GLN A 49 1.53 9.76 -11.46
N GLU A 50 1.48 8.59 -10.84
CA GLU A 50 2.64 7.70 -10.67
C GLU A 50 2.62 6.52 -11.65
N HIS A 51 1.59 6.41 -12.48
CA HIS A 51 1.36 5.28 -13.37
C HIS A 51 1.36 3.94 -12.61
N LYS A 52 0.68 3.92 -11.46
CA LYS A 52 0.56 2.74 -10.61
C LYS A 52 -0.89 2.42 -10.29
N ILE A 53 -1.16 1.13 -10.19
CA ILE A 53 -2.41 0.61 -9.64
C ILE A 53 -2.04 -0.01 -8.29
N LEU A 54 -2.84 0.25 -7.25
CA LEU A 54 -2.59 -0.32 -5.94
C LEU A 54 -3.86 -0.92 -5.35
N TYR A 55 -3.68 -1.88 -4.46
CA TYR A 55 -4.77 -2.51 -3.72
C TYR A 55 -4.26 -3.15 -2.43
N LEU A 56 -5.18 -3.31 -1.48
CA LEU A 56 -4.93 -4.12 -0.29
C LEU A 56 -4.81 -5.58 -0.71
N ASP A 57 -3.64 -6.19 -0.49
CA ASP A 57 -3.42 -7.59 -0.80
C ASP A 57 -3.94 -8.50 0.33
N SER A 58 -3.44 -8.27 1.53
CA SER A 58 -3.81 -9.05 2.72
C SER A 58 -3.46 -8.30 3.98
N PHE A 59 -4.00 -8.75 5.10
CA PHE A 59 -3.62 -8.27 6.41
C PHE A 59 -3.74 -9.39 7.44
N GLU A 60 -3.04 -9.22 8.53
CA GLU A 60 -3.09 -10.10 9.70
C GLU A 60 -3.28 -9.25 10.95
N HIS A 61 -4.26 -9.63 11.77
CA HIS A 61 -4.52 -8.95 13.03
C HIS A 61 -4.01 -9.80 14.20
N GLN A 62 -2.98 -9.32 14.88
CA GLN A 62 -2.48 -9.88 16.11
C GLN A 62 -3.19 -9.18 17.28
N LYS A 63 -4.38 -9.64 17.61
CA LYS A 63 -5.30 -8.96 18.52
C LYS A 63 -4.71 -8.76 19.92
N GLU A 64 -4.03 -9.75 20.46
CA GLU A 64 -3.45 -9.68 21.80
C GLU A 64 -2.32 -8.66 21.91
N GLU A 65 -1.61 -8.44 20.82
CA GLU A 65 -0.50 -7.50 20.74
C GLU A 65 -0.91 -6.12 20.21
N HIS A 66 -2.17 -5.97 19.80
CA HIS A 66 -2.70 -4.75 19.19
C HIS A 66 -1.93 -4.32 17.94
N ILE A 67 -1.58 -5.29 17.10
CA ILE A 67 -0.82 -5.05 15.87
C ILE A 67 -1.64 -5.50 14.66
N LEU A 68 -1.68 -4.65 13.65
CA LEU A 68 -2.14 -4.99 12.30
C LEU A 68 -0.94 -5.01 11.35
N ASN A 69 -0.69 -6.15 10.74
CA ASN A 69 0.29 -6.28 9.66
C ASN A 69 -0.45 -6.23 8.32
N VAL A 70 -0.14 -5.23 7.52
CA VAL A 70 -0.85 -4.95 6.27
C VAL A 70 0.12 -5.09 5.11
N ARG A 71 -0.33 -5.77 4.06
CA ARG A 71 0.41 -5.89 2.81
C ARG A 71 -0.37 -5.19 1.70
N MET A 72 0.23 -4.14 1.17
CA MET A 72 -0.26 -3.44 -0.01
C MET A 72 0.51 -3.92 -1.22
N ARG A 73 -0.17 -4.11 -2.32
CA ARG A 73 0.47 -4.46 -3.59
C ARG A 73 0.20 -3.39 -4.61
N SER A 74 1.21 -3.09 -5.42
CA SER A 74 1.09 -2.14 -6.51
C SER A 74 1.70 -2.72 -7.78
N ALA A 75 1.23 -2.21 -8.91
CA ALA A 75 1.77 -2.56 -10.21
C ALA A 75 1.99 -1.27 -11.01
N ARG A 76 3.22 -1.05 -11.44
CA ARG A 76 3.58 0.07 -12.29
C ARG A 76 3.32 -0.28 -13.75
N TYR A 77 2.46 0.47 -14.39
CA TYR A 77 2.18 0.35 -15.82
C TYR A 77 2.91 1.42 -16.64
N ALA A 78 2.77 1.40 -17.95
CA ALA A 78 3.36 2.36 -18.89
C ALA A 78 4.92 2.36 -18.90
N SER A 79 5.57 1.39 -18.25
CA SER A 79 7.01 1.23 -18.29
C SER A 79 7.34 0.01 -19.15
N ARG A 80 7.68 0.26 -20.41
CA ARG A 80 8.06 -0.79 -21.34
C ARG A 80 9.51 -0.59 -21.72
N ARG A 81 10.36 -1.50 -21.25
CA ARG A 81 11.79 -1.46 -21.52
C ARG A 81 12.21 -2.66 -22.37
N ASN A 82 13.16 -2.43 -23.26
CA ASN A 82 13.82 -3.52 -23.93
C ASN A 82 14.66 -4.33 -22.95
N VAL A 83 14.65 -5.63 -23.13
CA VAL A 83 15.50 -6.55 -22.37
C VAL A 83 16.72 -6.87 -23.23
N ILE A 84 17.89 -6.79 -22.64
CA ILE A 84 19.17 -7.05 -23.30
C ILE A 84 19.80 -8.29 -22.66
N ASP A 85 20.26 -9.21 -23.52
CA ASP A 85 21.14 -10.30 -23.10
C ASP A 85 22.50 -9.73 -22.72
N THR A 86 22.89 -9.87 -21.46
CA THR A 86 24.12 -9.27 -20.93
C THR A 86 25.40 -9.93 -21.42
N GLU A 87 25.35 -11.13 -21.95
CA GLU A 87 26.49 -11.79 -22.54
C GLU A 87 26.74 -11.34 -23.99
N THR A 88 25.69 -11.26 -24.78
CA THR A 88 25.78 -10.94 -26.20
C THR A 88 25.49 -9.48 -26.52
N MET A 89 24.91 -8.75 -25.55
CA MET A 89 24.40 -7.38 -25.71
C MET A 89 23.35 -7.23 -26.81
N LYS A 90 22.69 -8.33 -27.15
CA LYS A 90 21.57 -8.32 -28.10
C LYS A 90 20.27 -8.01 -27.42
N SER A 91 19.47 -7.14 -28.02
CA SER A 91 18.12 -6.83 -27.55
C SER A 91 17.20 -8.00 -27.80
N ARG A 92 16.40 -8.35 -26.77
CA ARG A 92 15.29 -9.29 -26.87
C ARG A 92 13.96 -8.59 -27.11
N GLY A 93 13.95 -7.27 -27.22
CA GLY A 93 12.76 -6.47 -27.40
C GLY A 93 11.99 -6.25 -26.11
N ILE A 94 10.75 -5.81 -26.24
CA ILE A 94 9.86 -5.55 -25.13
C ILE A 94 9.11 -6.84 -24.77
N LEU A 95 9.41 -7.42 -23.60
CA LEU A 95 8.78 -8.65 -23.14
C LEU A 95 7.44 -8.42 -22.41
N LYS A 96 7.20 -7.19 -21.98
CA LYS A 96 6.01 -6.79 -21.23
C LYS A 96 4.83 -6.57 -22.18
N ARG A 97 3.69 -7.20 -21.87
CA ARG A 97 2.44 -6.99 -22.62
C ARG A 97 1.83 -5.63 -22.29
N GLU A 98 0.88 -5.19 -23.12
CA GLU A 98 0.22 -3.89 -22.96
C GLU A 98 -0.42 -3.68 -21.57
N ASN A 99 -1.03 -4.74 -21.04
CA ASN A 99 -1.70 -4.71 -19.74
C ASN A 99 -0.83 -5.16 -18.56
N ASP A 100 0.44 -5.44 -18.81
CA ASP A 100 1.33 -5.90 -17.75
C ASP A 100 1.88 -4.74 -16.94
N GLY A 101 2.00 -4.95 -15.63
CA GLY A 101 2.62 -4.02 -14.70
C GLY A 101 3.74 -4.68 -13.89
N ASP A 102 4.72 -3.89 -13.50
CA ASP A 102 5.78 -4.35 -12.60
C ASP A 102 5.25 -4.38 -11.17
N GLU A 103 5.27 -5.56 -10.57
CA GLU A 103 4.72 -5.79 -9.23
C GLU A 103 5.68 -5.37 -8.13
N GLU A 104 5.14 -4.66 -7.14
CA GLU A 104 5.82 -4.33 -5.91
C GLU A 104 4.91 -4.55 -4.71
N THR A 105 5.52 -4.90 -3.58
CA THR A 105 4.83 -5.12 -2.31
C THR A 105 5.38 -4.19 -1.25
N ASN A 106 4.50 -3.51 -0.52
CA ASN A 106 4.85 -2.73 0.66
C ASN A 106 4.22 -3.35 1.89
N HIS A 107 4.99 -3.48 2.95
CA HIS A 107 4.53 -3.95 4.24
C HIS A 107 4.39 -2.80 5.22
N LEU A 108 3.31 -2.83 6.01
CA LEU A 108 3.05 -1.88 7.08
C LEU A 108 2.73 -2.64 8.35
N GLY A 109 3.30 -2.19 9.45
CA GLY A 109 2.88 -2.63 10.79
C GLY A 109 2.22 -1.45 11.49
N LEU A 110 0.99 -1.63 11.97
CA LEU A 110 0.28 -0.63 12.76
C LEU A 110 0.15 -1.15 14.18
N LYS A 111 0.75 -0.46 15.14
CA LYS A 111 0.59 -0.76 16.56
C LYS A 111 -0.32 0.26 17.21
N PHE A 112 -1.44 -0.21 17.73
CA PHE A 112 -2.40 0.60 18.46
C PHE A 112 -1.97 0.65 19.94
N ILE A 113 -1.33 1.77 20.32
CA ILE A 113 -0.80 1.96 21.67
C ILE A 113 -1.92 2.37 22.61
N ASP A 114 -2.71 3.37 22.21
CA ASP A 114 -3.89 3.85 22.90
C ASP A 114 -4.82 4.53 21.89
N GLU A 115 -5.91 5.14 22.37
CA GLU A 115 -6.89 5.81 21.48
C GLU A 115 -6.31 6.98 20.68
N GLU A 116 -5.22 7.58 21.15
CA GLU A 116 -4.62 8.75 20.53
C GLU A 116 -3.37 8.44 19.70
N ASN A 117 -2.74 7.28 19.94
CA ASN A 117 -1.43 6.97 19.38
C ASN A 117 -1.44 5.64 18.64
N ILE A 118 -1.18 5.71 17.35
CA ILE A 118 -0.96 4.56 16.49
C ILE A 118 0.42 4.72 15.86
N LEU A 119 1.32 3.81 16.16
CA LEU A 119 2.61 3.76 15.50
C LEU A 119 2.49 2.97 14.21
N VAL A 120 2.91 3.57 13.11
CA VAL A 120 2.98 2.89 11.82
C VAL A 120 4.44 2.68 11.45
N LEU A 121 4.80 1.43 11.25
CA LEU A 121 6.10 1.07 10.71
C LEU A 121 5.90 0.72 9.23
N PHE A 122 6.43 1.57 8.36
CA PHE A 122 6.24 1.45 6.92
C PHE A 122 7.55 1.07 6.23
N GLU A 123 7.50 -0.02 5.46
CA GLU A 123 8.61 -0.43 4.60
C GLU A 123 8.54 0.36 3.29
N SER A 124 9.44 1.33 3.15
CA SER A 124 9.57 2.13 1.94
C SER A 124 10.57 1.49 0.97
N ASN A 125 10.21 1.39 -0.29
CA ASN A 125 11.11 0.98 -1.34
C ASN A 125 10.96 1.89 -2.57
N TYR A 126 12.01 1.94 -3.39
CA TYR A 126 12.07 2.88 -4.51
C TYR A 126 10.96 2.70 -5.55
N TYR A 127 10.60 1.45 -5.83
CA TYR A 127 9.58 1.11 -6.85
C TYR A 127 8.19 0.96 -6.27
N GLY A 128 8.06 0.93 -4.95
CA GLY A 128 6.78 0.76 -4.27
C GLY A 128 5.96 2.04 -4.22
N ILE A 129 4.86 1.95 -3.50
CA ILE A 129 3.96 3.07 -3.28
C ILE A 129 4.35 3.80 -1.99
N GLY A 130 4.21 5.12 -1.95
CA GLY A 130 4.45 5.90 -0.73
C GLY A 130 3.33 5.78 0.29
N PHE A 131 3.64 6.00 1.56
CA PHE A 131 2.66 5.90 2.64
C PHE A 131 1.47 6.85 2.46
N GLY A 132 1.72 8.08 2.00
CA GLY A 132 0.65 9.04 1.72
C GLY A 132 -0.36 8.56 0.68
N ARG A 133 0.10 7.83 -0.33
CA ARG A 133 -0.78 7.23 -1.34
C ARG A 133 -1.60 6.08 -0.78
N ILE A 134 -1.04 5.33 0.15
CA ILE A 134 -1.76 4.25 0.84
C ILE A 134 -2.88 4.83 1.71
N VAL A 135 -2.60 5.89 2.46
CA VAL A 135 -3.62 6.59 3.26
C VAL A 135 -4.74 7.11 2.35
N HIS A 136 -4.37 7.74 1.25
CA HIS A 136 -5.36 8.23 0.27
C HIS A 136 -6.20 7.09 -0.32
N TYR A 137 -5.59 5.95 -0.59
CA TYR A 137 -6.29 4.75 -1.02
C TYR A 137 -7.36 4.32 -0.01
N TRP A 138 -7.01 4.26 1.27
CA TRP A 138 -7.96 3.90 2.33
C TRP A 138 -9.09 4.94 2.46
N GLU A 139 -8.77 6.22 2.34
CA GLU A 139 -9.76 7.30 2.40
C GLU A 139 -10.77 7.27 1.24
N SER A 140 -10.43 6.60 0.15
CA SER A 140 -11.27 6.53 -1.05
C SER A 140 -12.42 5.51 -0.96
N PHE A 141 -12.49 4.77 0.15
CA PHE A 141 -13.55 3.76 0.38
C PHE A 141 -14.58 4.17 1.43
#